data_bab5b97bffcab7f75f99f3f4ffdafd1d
#
_entry.id   bab5b97bffcab7f75f99f3f4ffdafd1d
#
_cell.length_a   1.000
_cell.length_b   1.000
_cell.length_c   1.000
_cell.angle_alpha   90.00
_cell.angle_beta   90.00
_cell.angle_gamma   90.00
#
_symmetry.space_group_name_H-M   'P 1'
#
loop_
_entity.id
_entity.type
_entity.pdbx_description
1 polymer ?
#
loop_
_entity_poly.entity_id
_entity_poly.type
_entity_poly.pdbx_seq_one_letter_code
_entity_poly.pdbx_strand_id
1 'polypeptide(L)'
;MQIYWTKINKIIEETPEVKTYLLDVPEDFTWEEGSHTHLGLEGFNAGDKPNRSLVRHMSISTLPSEGAIGITTRFRKPCSEFKTILGNLDVGSEVAIFKTHTNVPLKREDKNVYLLSSGVGLATFRPLVLEYFKCADNVNQIHSLNIDSTKDFLFTNIFTSAPDKNFTAQFVDNRKDYYEKVKNLAGDKDGLFYVVGSEKFLVQNIEVLREQGIKKEQIMLDKHEKELPKFFSVDLSI
;
A
#
# COMPACT_ATOMS: atom_id res chain seq x y z
N MET A 1 19.70 2.23 -15.19
CA MET A 1 18.58 2.49 -14.24
C MET A 1 18.30 3.98 -14.28
N GLN A 2 17.09 4.35 -14.68
CA GLN A 2 16.67 5.76 -14.72
C GLN A 2 16.32 6.24 -13.31
N ILE A 3 16.81 7.40 -12.94
CA ILE A 3 16.52 8.09 -11.68
C ILE A 3 15.85 9.41 -12.08
N TYR A 4 14.67 9.66 -11.54
CA TYR A 4 13.94 10.91 -11.72
C TYR A 4 14.08 11.74 -10.44
N TRP A 5 14.67 12.92 -10.56
CA TRP A 5 14.66 13.91 -9.49
C TRP A 5 13.38 14.74 -9.61
N THR A 6 12.70 14.92 -8.52
CA THR A 6 11.43 15.64 -8.46
C THR A 6 11.32 16.43 -7.17
N LYS A 7 10.39 17.39 -7.12
CA LYS A 7 10.18 18.26 -5.96
C LYS A 7 8.93 17.86 -5.19
N ILE A 8 9.00 18.07 -3.89
CA ILE A 8 7.81 18.02 -3.03
C ILE A 8 6.97 19.27 -3.36
N ASN A 9 5.79 19.06 -3.94
CA ASN A 9 4.86 20.12 -4.29
C ASN A 9 3.95 20.50 -3.12
N LYS A 10 3.52 19.47 -2.34
CA LYS A 10 2.64 19.65 -1.20
C LYS A 10 2.88 18.57 -0.14
N ILE A 11 2.69 18.94 1.12
CA ILE A 11 2.70 18.01 2.25
C ILE A 11 1.32 18.08 2.90
N ILE A 12 0.67 16.92 3.06
CA ILE A 12 -0.64 16.79 3.69
C ILE A 12 -0.47 16.01 4.98
N GLU A 13 -0.91 16.56 6.10
CA GLU A 13 -1.01 15.85 7.37
C GLU A 13 -2.32 15.07 7.38
N GLU A 14 -2.25 13.77 7.10
CA GLU A 14 -3.42 12.89 7.06
C GLU A 14 -3.94 12.57 8.46
N THR A 15 -3.02 12.33 9.38
CA THR A 15 -3.25 12.11 10.81
C THR A 15 -2.05 12.62 11.60
N PRO A 16 -2.08 12.68 12.95
CA PRO A 16 -0.93 13.16 13.73
C PRO A 16 0.40 12.46 13.45
N GLU A 17 0.35 11.19 13.00
CA GLU A 17 1.56 10.40 12.70
C GLU A 17 1.77 10.14 11.21
N VAL A 18 0.85 10.53 10.33
CA VAL A 18 0.91 10.15 8.90
C VAL A 18 0.88 11.38 8.02
N LYS A 19 1.84 11.46 7.11
CA LYS A 19 1.92 12.51 6.07
C LYS A 19 1.88 11.88 4.69
N THR A 20 1.26 12.60 3.76
CA THR A 20 1.35 12.36 2.32
C THR A 20 2.18 13.48 1.69
N TYR A 21 3.24 13.08 1.00
CA TYR A 21 4.06 13.96 0.17
C TYR A 21 3.57 13.85 -1.27
N LEU A 22 3.07 14.94 -1.83
CA LEU A 22 2.75 15.05 -3.24
C LEU A 22 3.96 15.59 -3.98
N LEU A 23 4.47 14.80 -4.92
CA LEU A 23 5.63 15.14 -5.73
C LEU A 23 5.17 15.59 -7.12
N ASP A 24 5.92 16.50 -7.75
CA ASP A 24 5.73 16.83 -9.15
C ASP A 24 5.92 15.57 -10.01
N VAL A 25 5.18 15.47 -11.11
CA VAL A 25 5.34 14.35 -12.05
C VAL A 25 6.45 14.70 -13.05
N PRO A 26 7.59 13.98 -13.05
CA PRO A 26 8.64 14.21 -14.03
C PRO A 26 8.15 13.92 -15.45
N GLU A 27 8.75 14.56 -16.44
CA GLU A 27 8.51 14.27 -17.84
C GLU A 27 8.77 12.78 -18.14
N ASP A 28 7.92 12.16 -18.93
CA ASP A 28 7.97 10.73 -19.28
C ASP A 28 7.79 9.75 -18.11
N PHE A 29 7.38 10.21 -16.92
CA PHE A 29 7.08 9.35 -15.80
C PHE A 29 5.59 9.00 -15.75
N THR A 30 5.31 7.70 -15.67
CA THR A 30 3.94 7.21 -15.46
C THR A 30 3.94 6.00 -14.51
N TRP A 31 2.79 5.71 -13.94
CA TRP A 31 2.59 4.55 -13.04
C TRP A 31 1.15 4.06 -13.14
N GLU A 32 0.90 2.90 -12.58
CA GLU A 32 -0.42 2.28 -12.50
C GLU A 32 -0.85 2.14 -11.04
N GLU A 33 -2.10 1.80 -10.80
CA GLU A 33 -2.58 1.46 -9.45
C GLU A 33 -1.80 0.26 -8.88
N GLY A 34 -1.51 0.29 -7.59
CA GLY A 34 -0.70 -0.73 -6.92
C GLY A 34 0.80 -0.65 -7.20
N SER A 35 1.24 0.45 -7.83
CA SER A 35 2.66 0.71 -8.05
C SER A 35 3.37 1.14 -6.77
N HIS A 36 4.65 0.81 -6.72
CA HIS A 36 5.60 1.32 -5.73
C HIS A 36 6.86 1.83 -6.42
N THR A 37 7.64 2.62 -5.69
CA THR A 37 8.90 3.19 -6.14
C THR A 37 9.94 3.14 -5.02
N HIS A 38 11.21 3.26 -5.38
CA HIS A 38 12.25 3.62 -4.42
C HIS A 38 12.28 5.13 -4.29
N LEU A 39 12.08 5.63 -3.08
CA LEU A 39 12.25 7.04 -2.74
C LEU A 39 13.66 7.21 -2.17
N GLY A 40 14.49 8.03 -2.84
CA GLY A 40 15.84 8.39 -2.43
C GLY A 40 15.90 9.83 -1.96
N LEU A 41 16.57 10.05 -0.83
CA LEU A 41 16.86 11.39 -0.31
C LEU A 41 18.19 11.91 -0.86
N GLU A 42 18.40 13.21 -0.79
CA GLU A 42 19.65 13.85 -1.22
C GLU A 42 20.88 13.10 -0.65
N GLY A 43 21.91 12.93 -1.45
CA GLY A 43 23.13 12.24 -1.07
C GLY A 43 23.09 10.72 -1.18
N PHE A 44 21.93 10.08 -1.48
CA PHE A 44 21.86 8.63 -1.57
C PHE A 44 22.77 8.01 -2.64
N ASN A 45 23.13 8.78 -3.68
CA ASN A 45 23.99 8.38 -4.79
C ASN A 45 25.27 9.22 -4.92
N ALA A 46 25.68 9.92 -3.86
CA ALA A 46 26.86 10.80 -3.87
C ALA A 46 28.20 10.06 -3.86
N GLY A 47 28.23 8.77 -3.46
CA GLY A 47 29.46 7.97 -3.40
C GLY A 47 29.50 6.87 -4.48
N ASP A 48 30.58 6.08 -4.47
CA ASP A 48 30.77 4.94 -5.40
C ASP A 48 29.69 3.87 -5.27
N LYS A 49 29.05 3.79 -4.11
CA LYS A 49 27.92 2.88 -3.84
C LYS A 49 26.75 3.67 -3.26
N PRO A 50 25.51 3.33 -3.66
CA PRO A 50 24.33 3.98 -3.11
C PRO A 50 24.23 3.80 -1.59
N ASN A 51 23.99 4.91 -0.88
CA ASN A 51 23.69 4.88 0.54
C ASN A 51 22.27 4.36 0.77
N ARG A 52 22.14 3.09 1.14
CA ARG A 52 20.85 2.43 1.35
C ARG A 52 20.07 2.96 2.55
N SER A 53 20.73 3.64 3.51
CA SER A 53 20.03 4.26 4.64
C SER A 53 19.13 5.41 4.18
N LEU A 54 19.49 6.06 3.07
CA LEU A 54 18.75 7.18 2.44
C LEU A 54 17.74 6.73 1.37
N VAL A 55 17.44 5.44 1.27
CA VAL A 55 16.47 4.91 0.29
C VAL A 55 15.43 4.06 0.99
N ARG A 56 14.18 4.22 0.61
CA ARG A 56 13.07 3.35 1.04
C ARG A 56 12.16 2.99 -0.12
N HIS A 57 11.64 1.79 -0.02
CA HIS A 57 10.59 1.27 -0.88
C HIS A 57 9.25 1.83 -0.39
N MET A 58 8.51 2.51 -1.26
CA MET A 58 7.29 3.24 -0.92
C MET A 58 6.21 2.98 -1.96
N SER A 59 5.01 2.68 -1.51
CA SER A 59 3.85 2.59 -2.40
C SER A 59 3.47 3.98 -2.90
N ILE A 60 3.04 4.08 -4.16
CA ILE A 60 2.45 5.30 -4.70
C ILE A 60 0.95 5.28 -4.36
N SER A 61 0.50 6.29 -3.62
CA SER A 61 -0.87 6.36 -3.10
C SER A 61 -1.85 7.16 -3.97
N THR A 62 -1.40 7.59 -5.16
CA THR A 62 -2.19 8.36 -6.14
C THR A 62 -2.25 7.64 -7.48
N LEU A 63 -3.20 8.06 -8.32
CA LEU A 63 -3.26 7.72 -9.74
C LEU A 63 -2.66 8.83 -10.60
N PRO A 64 -2.16 8.54 -11.82
CA PRO A 64 -1.65 9.57 -12.74
C PRO A 64 -2.65 10.69 -13.01
N SER A 65 -3.94 10.37 -13.05
CA SER A 65 -5.01 11.34 -13.26
C SER A 65 -5.17 12.38 -12.13
N GLU A 66 -4.53 12.16 -10.99
CA GLU A 66 -4.51 13.14 -9.88
C GLU A 66 -3.41 14.18 -10.04
N GLY A 67 -2.52 14.04 -11.07
CA GLY A 67 -1.52 15.04 -11.44
C GLY A 67 -0.34 15.16 -10.48
N ALA A 68 -0.18 14.25 -9.54
CA ALA A 68 0.93 14.22 -8.58
C ALA A 68 1.25 12.80 -8.12
N ILE A 69 2.51 12.54 -7.78
CA ILE A 69 2.95 11.26 -7.20
C ILE A 69 2.82 11.36 -5.69
N GLY A 70 1.87 10.63 -5.11
CA GLY A 70 1.63 10.62 -3.67
C GLY A 70 2.44 9.55 -2.95
N ILE A 71 3.19 9.95 -1.93
CA ILE A 71 3.92 9.06 -1.03
C ILE A 71 3.39 9.26 0.38
N THR A 72 2.65 8.26 0.88
CA THR A 72 2.05 8.30 2.22
C THR A 72 2.86 7.47 3.19
N THR A 73 3.30 8.04 4.30
CA THR A 73 4.13 7.34 5.28
C THR A 73 3.84 7.75 6.71
N ARG A 74 4.04 6.80 7.64
CA ARG A 74 3.86 7.00 9.08
C ARG A 74 5.18 7.30 9.78
N PHE A 75 5.14 8.27 10.68
CA PHE A 75 6.25 8.68 11.54
C PHE A 75 5.98 8.22 12.98
N ARG A 76 6.64 7.13 13.41
CA ARG A 76 6.60 6.66 14.81
C ARG A 76 7.98 6.78 15.43
N LYS A 77 8.04 7.30 16.63
CA LYS A 77 9.29 7.38 17.38
C LYS A 77 9.65 6.01 18.01
N PRO A 78 10.94 5.60 17.97
CA PRO A 78 12.06 6.28 17.29
C PRO A 78 11.94 6.16 15.76
N CYS A 79 12.20 7.27 15.06
CA CYS A 79 12.25 7.28 13.59
C CYS A 79 13.59 6.73 13.09
N SER A 80 13.59 6.06 11.91
CA SER A 80 14.84 5.77 11.21
C SER A 80 15.44 7.07 10.66
N GLU A 81 16.75 7.06 10.35
CA GLU A 81 17.46 8.18 9.73
C GLU A 81 16.67 8.71 8.50
N PHE A 82 16.27 7.83 7.59
CA PHE A 82 15.45 8.18 6.43
C PHE A 82 14.20 8.98 6.81
N LYS A 83 13.44 8.49 7.77
CA LYS A 83 12.19 9.16 8.21
C LYS A 83 12.47 10.45 8.95
N THR A 84 13.56 10.54 9.70
CA THR A 84 13.95 11.78 10.35
C THR A 84 14.25 12.86 9.31
N ILE A 85 15.03 12.53 8.28
CA ILE A 85 15.36 13.46 7.20
C ILE A 85 14.08 13.81 6.41
N LEU A 86 13.32 12.82 5.95
CA LEU A 86 12.09 13.03 5.18
C LEU A 86 11.09 13.92 5.95
N GLY A 87 10.97 13.69 7.27
CA GLY A 87 10.05 14.46 8.13
C GLY A 87 10.41 15.93 8.28
N ASN A 88 11.67 16.30 8.01
CA ASN A 88 12.20 17.66 8.05
C ASN A 88 12.27 18.34 6.67
N LEU A 89 11.87 17.64 5.60
CA LEU A 89 11.81 18.27 4.28
C LEU A 89 10.58 19.15 4.15
N ASP A 90 10.75 20.28 3.48
CA ASP A 90 9.70 21.24 3.17
C ASP A 90 9.25 21.13 1.70
N VAL A 91 8.17 21.82 1.37
CA VAL A 91 7.75 22.07 -0.03
C VAL A 91 8.90 22.70 -0.79
N GLY A 92 9.18 22.20 -1.99
CA GLY A 92 10.32 22.59 -2.83
C GLY A 92 11.58 21.75 -2.64
N SER A 93 11.68 20.93 -1.58
CA SER A 93 12.78 19.98 -1.40
C SER A 93 12.78 18.94 -2.52
N GLU A 94 13.99 18.53 -2.95
CA GLU A 94 14.16 17.51 -4.00
C GLU A 94 14.29 16.11 -3.40
N VAL A 95 13.67 15.16 -4.08
CA VAL A 95 13.77 13.73 -3.80
C VAL A 95 13.92 12.96 -5.11
N ALA A 96 14.46 11.75 -5.05
CA ALA A 96 14.61 10.91 -6.23
C ALA A 96 13.62 9.75 -6.19
N ILE A 97 13.03 9.43 -7.35
CA ILE A 97 12.23 8.21 -7.54
C ILE A 97 12.85 7.34 -8.63
N PHE A 98 12.85 6.03 -8.43
CA PHE A 98 13.45 5.07 -9.35
C PHE A 98 12.97 3.64 -9.10
N LYS A 99 13.19 2.75 -10.04
CA LYS A 99 12.74 1.35 -9.98
C LYS A 99 11.24 1.23 -9.68
N THR A 100 10.45 2.09 -10.29
CA THR A 100 9.00 2.04 -10.15
C THR A 100 8.45 0.84 -10.90
N HIS A 101 7.61 0.06 -10.24
CA HIS A 101 6.89 -1.07 -10.84
C HIS A 101 5.65 -1.43 -10.01
N THR A 102 4.76 -2.22 -10.57
CA THR A 102 3.49 -2.60 -9.97
C THR A 102 3.59 -4.01 -9.37
N ASN A 103 3.38 -4.14 -8.05
CA ASN A 103 3.34 -5.43 -7.37
C ASN A 103 1.92 -5.97 -7.23
N VAL A 104 0.95 -5.08 -7.04
CA VAL A 104 -0.43 -5.43 -6.68
C VAL A 104 -1.46 -4.71 -7.55
N PRO A 105 -1.43 -4.92 -8.91
CA PRO A 105 -2.41 -4.35 -9.80
C PRO A 105 -3.82 -4.89 -9.46
N LEU A 106 -4.85 -4.11 -9.74
CA LEU A 106 -6.22 -4.57 -9.59
C LEU A 106 -6.54 -5.66 -10.64
N LYS A 107 -6.61 -6.91 -10.20
CA LYS A 107 -6.97 -8.04 -11.07
C LYS A 107 -8.43 -7.99 -11.45
N ARG A 108 -8.70 -8.14 -12.74
CA ARG A 108 -10.03 -8.09 -13.36
C ARG A 108 -10.39 -9.48 -13.90
N GLU A 109 -10.84 -10.35 -12.98
CA GLU A 109 -11.07 -11.78 -13.23
C GLU A 109 -12.52 -12.20 -12.93
N ASP A 110 -13.47 -11.24 -12.93
CA ASP A 110 -14.89 -11.46 -12.56
C ASP A 110 -15.05 -12.07 -11.15
N LYS A 111 -14.21 -11.61 -10.20
CA LYS A 111 -14.19 -12.08 -8.82
C LYS A 111 -14.42 -10.96 -7.82
N ASN A 112 -14.73 -11.36 -6.61
CA ASN A 112 -14.71 -10.46 -5.46
C ASN A 112 -13.27 -10.18 -5.04
N VAL A 113 -12.97 -8.94 -4.66
CA VAL A 113 -11.66 -8.49 -4.23
C VAL A 113 -11.73 -8.04 -2.77
N TYR A 114 -10.85 -8.59 -1.94
CA TYR A 114 -10.73 -8.29 -0.52
C TYR A 114 -9.40 -7.59 -0.25
N LEU A 115 -9.47 -6.33 0.19
CA LEU A 115 -8.31 -5.48 0.47
C LEU A 115 -8.05 -5.47 1.98
N LEU A 116 -7.08 -6.24 2.44
CA LEU A 116 -6.73 -6.44 3.84
C LEU A 116 -5.49 -5.63 4.21
N SER A 117 -5.63 -4.59 5.04
CA SER A 117 -4.52 -3.70 5.37
C SER A 117 -4.38 -3.38 6.85
N SER A 118 -3.16 -3.02 7.25
CA SER A 118 -2.85 -2.51 8.58
C SER A 118 -2.29 -1.10 8.50
N GLY A 119 -2.93 -0.17 9.20
CA GLY A 119 -2.49 1.22 9.33
C GLY A 119 -2.27 1.89 7.98
N VAL A 120 -1.06 2.42 7.78
CA VAL A 120 -0.68 3.13 6.53
C VAL A 120 -0.66 2.24 5.29
N GLY A 121 -0.73 0.91 5.43
CA GLY A 121 -0.89 -0.01 4.30
C GLY A 121 -2.13 0.28 3.43
N LEU A 122 -3.13 0.96 3.99
CA LEU A 122 -4.30 1.41 3.24
C LEU A 122 -3.94 2.35 2.06
N ALA A 123 -2.81 3.06 2.16
CA ALA A 123 -2.33 3.95 1.11
C ALA A 123 -2.03 3.20 -0.21
N THR A 124 -1.59 1.94 -0.12
CA THR A 124 -1.38 1.07 -1.30
C THR A 124 -2.71 0.76 -2.00
N PHE A 125 -3.79 0.63 -1.25
CA PHE A 125 -5.11 0.30 -1.78
C PHE A 125 -5.91 1.51 -2.27
N ARG A 126 -5.56 2.71 -1.85
CA ARG A 126 -6.25 3.93 -2.28
C ARG A 126 -6.34 4.05 -3.82
N PRO A 127 -5.25 3.92 -4.59
CA PRO A 127 -5.33 3.98 -6.05
C PRO A 127 -6.12 2.82 -6.68
N LEU A 128 -6.10 1.60 -6.10
CA LEU A 128 -6.92 0.48 -6.58
C LEU A 128 -8.41 0.80 -6.47
N VAL A 129 -8.82 1.37 -5.33
CA VAL A 129 -10.21 1.75 -5.08
C VAL A 129 -10.66 2.89 -6.00
N LEU A 130 -9.81 3.90 -6.21
CA LEU A 130 -10.10 4.98 -7.12
C LEU A 130 -10.20 4.51 -8.58
N GLU A 131 -9.37 3.57 -8.98
CA GLU A 131 -9.43 2.98 -10.32
C GLU A 131 -10.69 2.12 -10.51
N TYR A 132 -11.07 1.36 -9.48
CA TYR A 132 -12.35 0.63 -9.47
C TYR A 132 -13.54 1.59 -9.61
N PHE A 133 -13.55 2.74 -8.93
CA PHE A 133 -14.63 3.72 -9.06
C PHE A 133 -14.73 4.35 -10.46
N LYS A 134 -13.63 4.39 -11.21
CA LYS A 134 -13.65 4.83 -12.61
C LYS A 134 -14.14 3.75 -13.55
N CYS A 135 -13.73 2.51 -13.31
CA CYS A 135 -14.08 1.38 -14.14
C CYS A 135 -14.17 0.12 -13.25
N ALA A 136 -15.36 -0.39 -13.05
CA ALA A 136 -15.63 -1.60 -12.26
C ALA A 136 -15.63 -2.89 -13.12
N ASP A 137 -15.30 -2.82 -14.41
CA ASP A 137 -15.39 -3.95 -15.32
C ASP A 137 -14.55 -5.15 -14.83
N ASN A 138 -15.15 -6.33 -14.86
CA ASN A 138 -14.57 -7.61 -14.45
C ASN A 138 -14.08 -7.65 -12.99
N VAL A 139 -14.68 -6.81 -12.12
CA VAL A 139 -14.54 -6.87 -10.65
C VAL A 139 -15.94 -6.88 -10.06
N ASN A 140 -16.35 -7.99 -9.45
CA ASN A 140 -17.73 -8.13 -8.97
C ASN A 140 -18.03 -7.18 -7.80
N GLN A 141 -17.13 -7.14 -6.83
CA GLN A 141 -17.18 -6.21 -5.69
C GLN A 141 -15.80 -6.02 -5.07
N ILE A 142 -15.62 -4.92 -4.36
CA ILE A 142 -14.46 -4.71 -3.50
C ILE A 142 -14.92 -4.57 -2.05
N HIS A 143 -14.27 -5.31 -1.15
CA HIS A 143 -14.40 -5.15 0.28
C HIS A 143 -13.05 -4.78 0.91
N SER A 144 -12.96 -3.59 1.49
CA SER A 144 -11.76 -3.12 2.19
C SER A 144 -11.90 -3.29 3.69
N LEU A 145 -10.93 -3.95 4.32
CA LEU A 145 -10.84 -4.12 5.77
C LEU A 145 -9.49 -3.57 6.24
N ASN A 146 -9.52 -2.50 7.02
CA ASN A 146 -8.32 -1.89 7.60
C ASN A 146 -8.34 -2.00 9.12
N ILE A 147 -7.19 -2.37 9.69
CA ILE A 147 -6.98 -2.32 11.14
C ILE A 147 -5.98 -1.24 11.50
N ASP A 148 -6.35 -0.35 12.43
CA ASP A 148 -5.45 0.59 13.09
C ASP A 148 -5.83 0.79 14.56
N SER A 149 -4.95 0.40 15.47
CA SER A 149 -5.18 0.50 16.91
C SER A 149 -5.21 1.95 17.45
N THR A 150 -4.71 2.91 16.66
CA THR A 150 -4.80 4.34 17.03
C THR A 150 -6.16 4.94 16.70
N LYS A 151 -6.96 4.27 15.88
CA LYS A 151 -8.24 4.77 15.31
C LYS A 151 -8.07 5.97 14.36
N ASP A 152 -6.84 6.34 14.02
CA ASP A 152 -6.52 7.38 13.04
C ASP A 152 -6.61 6.80 11.62
N PHE A 153 -7.82 6.47 11.19
CA PHE A 153 -8.05 5.84 9.89
C PHE A 153 -7.82 6.83 8.75
N LEU A 154 -7.06 6.37 7.75
CA LEU A 154 -6.70 7.17 6.59
C LEU A 154 -7.81 7.18 5.52
N PHE A 155 -7.87 8.26 4.75
CA PHE A 155 -8.70 8.37 3.54
C PHE A 155 -10.17 8.00 3.75
N THR A 156 -10.72 8.23 4.94
CA THR A 156 -12.11 7.86 5.28
C THR A 156 -13.11 8.48 4.32
N ASN A 157 -12.85 9.70 3.81
CA ASN A 157 -13.66 10.37 2.81
C ASN A 157 -13.79 9.59 1.49
N ILE A 158 -12.78 8.79 1.11
CA ILE A 158 -12.83 7.94 -0.08
C ILE A 158 -13.50 6.61 0.23
N PHE A 159 -13.10 5.98 1.34
CA PHE A 159 -13.54 4.63 1.67
C PHE A 159 -14.95 4.55 2.25
N THR A 160 -15.48 5.63 2.86
CA THR A 160 -16.83 5.63 3.45
C THR A 160 -17.89 6.33 2.58
N SER A 161 -17.46 7.08 1.57
CA SER A 161 -18.36 7.84 0.67
C SER A 161 -18.37 7.25 -0.74
N ALA A 162 -18.22 5.94 -0.85
CA ALA A 162 -18.12 5.24 -2.13
C ALA A 162 -19.37 5.47 -2.99
N PRO A 163 -19.20 5.79 -4.28
CA PRO A 163 -20.29 5.98 -5.22
C PRO A 163 -20.92 4.66 -5.68
N ASP A 164 -20.24 3.53 -5.44
CA ASP A 164 -20.66 2.21 -5.92
C ASP A 164 -21.18 1.33 -4.77
N LYS A 165 -22.38 0.76 -4.96
CA LYS A 165 -23.03 -0.17 -4.02
C LYS A 165 -22.26 -1.49 -3.83
N ASN A 166 -21.41 -1.86 -4.77
CA ASN A 166 -20.57 -3.06 -4.72
C ASN A 166 -19.22 -2.82 -4.05
N PHE A 167 -19.01 -1.62 -3.50
CA PHE A 167 -17.86 -1.31 -2.66
C PHE A 167 -18.28 -1.21 -1.21
N THR A 168 -17.51 -1.86 -0.33
CA THR A 168 -17.70 -1.73 1.12
C THR A 168 -16.37 -1.53 1.82
N ALA A 169 -16.35 -0.76 2.89
CA ALA A 169 -15.17 -0.58 3.71
C ALA A 169 -15.51 -0.75 5.20
N GLN A 170 -14.61 -1.41 5.91
CA GLN A 170 -14.68 -1.58 7.36
C GLN A 170 -13.35 -1.18 8.01
N PHE A 171 -13.47 -0.47 9.12
CA PHE A 171 -12.36 -0.05 9.94
C PHE A 171 -12.50 -0.67 11.32
N VAL A 172 -11.43 -1.29 11.81
CA VAL A 172 -11.39 -1.92 13.14
C VAL A 172 -10.14 -1.50 13.90
N ASP A 173 -10.19 -1.52 15.21
CA ASP A 173 -9.13 -1.04 16.10
C ASP A 173 -8.43 -2.16 16.88
N ASN A 174 -8.94 -3.39 16.80
CA ASN A 174 -8.38 -4.51 17.52
C ASN A 174 -8.25 -5.78 16.66
N ARG A 175 -7.28 -6.63 17.02
CA ARG A 175 -6.92 -7.82 16.23
C ARG A 175 -7.98 -8.91 16.26
N LYS A 176 -8.71 -9.06 17.36
CA LYS A 176 -9.72 -10.09 17.49
C LYS A 176 -10.82 -9.89 16.44
N ASP A 177 -11.40 -8.70 16.42
CA ASP A 177 -12.46 -8.34 15.46
C ASP A 177 -11.94 -8.40 14.03
N TYR A 178 -10.69 -7.95 13.81
CA TYR A 178 -10.06 -8.01 12.51
C TYR A 178 -10.03 -9.44 11.97
N TYR A 179 -9.45 -10.39 12.71
CA TYR A 179 -9.29 -11.77 12.24
C TYR A 179 -10.61 -12.54 12.19
N GLU A 180 -11.59 -12.24 13.04
CA GLU A 180 -12.95 -12.76 12.89
C GLU A 180 -13.56 -12.33 11.56
N LYS A 181 -13.40 -11.07 11.17
CA LYS A 181 -13.85 -10.56 9.86
C LYS A 181 -13.09 -11.22 8.71
N VAL A 182 -11.76 -11.34 8.79
CA VAL A 182 -10.97 -12.04 7.76
C VAL A 182 -11.47 -13.48 7.55
N LYS A 183 -11.75 -14.22 8.61
CA LYS A 183 -12.32 -15.58 8.52
C LYS A 183 -13.67 -15.57 7.80
N ASN A 184 -14.54 -14.60 8.10
CA ASN A 184 -15.84 -14.48 7.45
C ASN A 184 -15.68 -14.16 5.93
N LEU A 185 -14.78 -13.24 5.57
CA LEU A 185 -14.48 -12.89 4.18
C LEU A 185 -13.88 -14.09 3.42
N ALA A 186 -13.04 -14.89 4.07
CA ALA A 186 -12.47 -16.13 3.52
C ALA A 186 -13.50 -17.27 3.34
N GLY A 187 -14.76 -17.04 3.68
CA GLY A 187 -15.90 -17.88 3.27
C GLY A 187 -16.09 -17.90 1.76
N ASP A 188 -15.73 -16.82 1.06
CA ASP A 188 -15.68 -16.76 -0.40
C ASP A 188 -14.42 -17.48 -0.91
N LYS A 189 -14.58 -18.71 -1.36
CA LYS A 189 -13.48 -19.58 -1.82
C LYS A 189 -12.95 -19.23 -3.20
N ASP A 190 -13.59 -18.32 -3.91
CA ASP A 190 -13.18 -17.87 -5.25
C ASP A 190 -12.62 -16.44 -5.25
N GLY A 191 -12.73 -15.74 -4.14
CA GLY A 191 -12.28 -14.36 -3.97
C GLY A 191 -10.75 -14.16 -4.09
N LEU A 192 -10.33 -12.93 -4.39
CA LEU A 192 -8.94 -12.50 -4.44
C LEU A 192 -8.62 -11.66 -3.19
N PHE A 193 -7.56 -12.01 -2.48
CA PHE A 193 -7.18 -11.39 -1.22
C PHE A 193 -5.86 -10.63 -1.37
N TYR A 194 -5.91 -9.31 -1.25
CA TYR A 194 -4.74 -8.43 -1.23
C TYR A 194 -4.37 -8.13 0.21
N VAL A 195 -3.12 -8.33 0.58
CA VAL A 195 -2.66 -8.14 1.96
C VAL A 195 -1.48 -7.18 2.01
N VAL A 196 -1.62 -6.06 2.72
CA VAL A 196 -0.58 -5.03 2.85
C VAL A 196 -0.39 -4.61 4.30
N GLY A 197 0.85 -4.70 4.78
CA GLY A 197 1.22 -4.34 6.14
C GLY A 197 2.63 -4.79 6.52
N SER A 198 2.90 -4.89 7.81
CA SER A 198 4.17 -5.42 8.32
C SER A 198 4.35 -6.91 7.98
N GLU A 199 5.57 -7.41 7.96
CA GLU A 199 5.85 -8.84 7.70
C GLU A 199 5.02 -9.75 8.61
N LYS A 200 4.95 -9.44 9.90
CA LYS A 200 4.13 -10.17 10.86
C LYS A 200 2.65 -10.16 10.47
N PHE A 201 2.13 -9.03 10.00
CA PHE A 201 0.75 -8.90 9.55
C PHE A 201 0.49 -9.75 8.30
N LEU A 202 1.43 -9.75 7.34
CA LEU A 202 1.34 -10.57 6.13
C LEU A 202 1.28 -12.06 6.50
N VAL A 203 2.22 -12.56 7.31
CA VAL A 203 2.29 -13.96 7.74
C VAL A 203 0.98 -14.38 8.43
N GLN A 204 0.50 -13.61 9.39
CA GLN A 204 -0.72 -13.93 10.12
C GLN A 204 -1.98 -13.96 9.22
N ASN A 205 -2.08 -13.06 8.24
CA ASN A 205 -3.20 -13.10 7.28
C ASN A 205 -3.10 -14.32 6.37
N ILE A 206 -1.90 -14.64 5.87
CA ILE A 206 -1.68 -15.83 5.05
C ILE A 206 -2.07 -17.10 5.80
N GLU A 207 -1.67 -17.23 7.07
CA GLU A 207 -2.04 -18.37 7.93
C GLU A 207 -3.55 -18.49 8.03
N VAL A 208 -4.25 -17.41 8.43
CA VAL A 208 -5.72 -17.43 8.58
C VAL A 208 -6.42 -17.75 7.25
N LEU A 209 -5.99 -17.15 6.14
CA LEU A 209 -6.58 -17.40 4.82
C LEU A 209 -6.37 -18.86 4.38
N ARG A 210 -5.17 -19.41 4.57
CA ARG A 210 -4.85 -20.80 4.22
C ARG A 210 -5.63 -21.80 5.10
N GLU A 211 -5.77 -21.55 6.41
CA GLU A 211 -6.62 -22.34 7.31
C GLU A 211 -8.07 -22.38 6.84
N GLN A 212 -8.53 -21.29 6.22
CA GLN A 212 -9.86 -21.24 5.60
C GLN A 212 -9.91 -21.83 4.19
N GLY A 213 -8.83 -22.41 3.68
CA GLY A 213 -8.76 -23.06 2.37
C GLY A 213 -8.54 -22.13 1.18
N ILE A 214 -8.15 -20.87 1.41
CA ILE A 214 -7.77 -19.96 0.32
C ILE A 214 -6.42 -20.37 -0.24
N LYS A 215 -6.34 -20.50 -1.56
CA LYS A 215 -5.12 -20.94 -2.25
C LYS A 215 -4.10 -19.80 -2.34
N LYS A 216 -2.83 -20.15 -2.44
CA LYS A 216 -1.72 -19.19 -2.56
C LYS A 216 -1.91 -18.21 -3.72
N GLU A 217 -2.41 -18.69 -4.85
CA GLU A 217 -2.60 -17.92 -6.09
C GLU A 217 -3.69 -16.84 -5.96
N GLN A 218 -4.52 -16.94 -4.93
CA GLN A 218 -5.58 -15.97 -4.59
C GLN A 218 -5.09 -14.89 -3.63
N ILE A 219 -3.85 -15.00 -3.11
CA ILE A 219 -3.29 -14.08 -2.10
C ILE A 219 -2.21 -13.22 -2.76
N MET A 220 -2.47 -11.93 -2.90
CA MET A 220 -1.53 -10.93 -3.44
C MET A 220 -0.88 -10.14 -2.31
N LEU A 221 0.45 -10.04 -2.35
CA LEU A 221 1.24 -9.28 -1.39
C LEU A 221 1.98 -8.15 -2.10
N ASP A 222 2.05 -6.97 -1.46
CA ASP A 222 2.90 -5.87 -1.94
C ASP A 222 4.37 -6.18 -1.66
N LYS A 223 4.88 -7.22 -2.35
CA LYS A 223 6.25 -7.71 -2.27
C LYS A 223 6.73 -8.13 -3.65
N HIS A 224 8.03 -7.93 -3.87
CA HIS A 224 8.66 -8.41 -5.09
C HIS A 224 8.55 -9.94 -5.19
N GLU A 225 8.35 -10.49 -6.38
CA GLU A 225 8.18 -11.94 -6.63
C GLU A 225 9.24 -12.82 -5.93
N LYS A 226 10.49 -12.38 -5.92
CA LYS A 226 11.61 -13.10 -5.26
C LYS A 226 11.45 -13.21 -3.74
N GLU A 227 10.64 -12.36 -3.12
CA GLU A 227 10.40 -12.38 -1.68
C GLU A 227 9.17 -13.22 -1.31
N LEU A 228 8.23 -13.42 -2.23
CA LEU A 228 6.98 -14.15 -1.99
C LEU A 228 7.20 -15.55 -1.36
N PRO A 229 8.20 -16.36 -1.79
CA PRO A 229 8.41 -17.66 -1.18
C PRO A 229 8.63 -17.62 0.34
N LYS A 230 9.26 -16.57 0.86
CA LYS A 230 9.49 -16.42 2.31
C LYS A 230 8.19 -16.38 3.13
N PHE A 231 7.12 -15.84 2.56
CA PHE A 231 5.83 -15.70 3.23
C PHE A 231 4.96 -16.94 3.11
N PHE A 232 5.15 -17.76 2.08
CA PHE A 232 4.33 -18.95 1.82
C PHE A 232 5.00 -20.26 2.22
N SER A 233 6.32 -20.26 2.52
CA SER A 233 7.10 -21.44 2.91
C SER A 233 7.07 -21.73 4.41
N VAL A 234 6.34 -20.96 5.21
CA VAL A 234 6.10 -21.32 6.60
C VAL A 234 5.22 -22.58 6.61
N ASP A 235 5.88 -23.74 6.74
CA ASP A 235 5.20 -25.01 6.92
C ASP A 235 4.30 -24.92 8.16
N LEU A 236 3.02 -25.11 7.95
CA LEU A 236 2.05 -25.41 9.02
C LEU A 236 2.28 -26.85 9.51
N SER A 237 3.52 -27.12 9.92
CA SER A 237 3.86 -28.40 10.60
C SER A 237 3.68 -28.19 12.08
N ILE A 238 2.52 -28.54 12.59
CA ILE A 238 2.30 -28.94 13.97
C ILE A 238 1.88 -30.39 13.96
#